data_b8b3f93a3f189ff0fb3ff2b624e7fbf6
#
_entry.id   b8b3f93a3f189ff0fb3ff2b624e7fbf6
#
_cell.length_a   1.000
_cell.length_b   1.000
_cell.length_c   1.000
_cell.angle_alpha   90.00
_cell.angle_beta   90.00
_cell.angle_gamma   90.00
#
_symmetry.space_group_name_H-M   'P 1'
#
loop_
_entity.id
_entity.type
_entity.pdbx_description
1 polymer ?
#
loop_
_entity_poly.entity_id
_entity_poly.type
_entity_poly.pdbx_seq_one_letter_code
_entity_poly.pdbx_strand_id
1 'polypeptide(L)'
;VRRLYPRVGLLILLALTLNCAPGASVGTAQTQAPPHAGAKADESGAKAKVNSELLKRYVGRYELEVGLIPISTLDVTLEGGELWVKPSVVKKRRLTYKSKSTFVDEVEGTPVTFNRDDAGHIVSLTFRFEGESYTAQRVEIPPPSLKGNVTFRLKGHEDASIVVLTGSFNNWSQSQLVFGREGDEWVCRVDLDPGIYRYKFIVDGNWLLDPSNPETAEDEAGNLNNVLEVKRQ
;
A
#
# COMPACT_ATOMS: atom_id res chain seq x y z
N VAL A 1 -33.64 2.62 -6.78
CA VAL A 1 -33.22 1.52 -7.66
C VAL A 1 -32.16 0.74 -6.90
N ARG A 2 -32.54 -0.40 -6.32
CA ARG A 2 -31.63 -1.30 -5.59
C ARG A 2 -30.71 -1.98 -6.59
N ARG A 3 -29.40 -1.72 -6.56
CA ARG A 3 -28.41 -2.58 -7.20
C ARG A 3 -28.02 -3.69 -6.23
N LEU A 4 -28.42 -4.92 -6.58
CA LEU A 4 -27.93 -6.13 -5.93
C LEU A 4 -26.44 -6.33 -6.32
N TYR A 5 -25.60 -6.44 -5.32
CA TYR A 5 -24.23 -6.94 -5.48
C TYR A 5 -24.27 -8.49 -5.43
N PRO A 6 -23.68 -9.19 -6.39
CA PRO A 6 -23.55 -10.64 -6.29
C PRO A 6 -22.51 -10.99 -5.21
N ARG A 7 -22.90 -11.88 -4.31
CA ARG A 7 -22.00 -12.57 -3.39
C ARG A 7 -21.04 -13.42 -4.21
N VAL A 8 -19.76 -13.04 -4.29
CA VAL A 8 -18.72 -13.89 -4.86
C VAL A 8 -18.18 -14.80 -3.76
N GLY A 9 -18.52 -16.08 -3.89
CA GLY A 9 -18.03 -17.12 -3.01
C GLY A 9 -16.55 -17.38 -3.24
N LEU A 10 -15.83 -17.52 -2.14
CA LEU A 10 -14.42 -17.92 -2.08
C LEU A 10 -14.29 -19.39 -2.54
N LEU A 11 -13.86 -19.61 -3.78
CA LEU A 11 -13.48 -20.93 -4.29
C LEU A 11 -11.96 -21.05 -4.27
N ILE A 12 -11.46 -21.78 -3.28
CA ILE A 12 -10.08 -22.26 -3.23
C ILE A 12 -9.98 -23.44 -4.20
N LEU A 13 -9.36 -23.26 -5.35
CA LEU A 13 -9.01 -24.36 -6.24
C LEU A 13 -7.57 -24.82 -5.96
N LEU A 14 -7.47 -26.00 -5.38
CA LEU A 14 -6.24 -26.78 -5.23
C LEU A 14 -5.94 -27.42 -6.60
N ALA A 15 -4.89 -27.02 -7.29
CA ALA A 15 -4.42 -27.71 -8.49
C ALA A 15 -3.28 -28.67 -8.11
N LEU A 16 -3.57 -29.96 -8.19
CA LEU A 16 -2.60 -31.05 -8.13
C LEU A 16 -1.84 -31.14 -9.48
N THR A 17 -0.53 -31.13 -9.39
CA THR A 17 0.38 -31.41 -10.49
C THR A 17 0.48 -32.91 -10.73
N LEU A 18 0.33 -33.36 -11.97
CA LEU A 18 0.70 -34.70 -12.39
C LEU A 18 1.91 -34.63 -13.34
N ASN A 19 2.91 -35.36 -12.94
CA ASN A 19 4.21 -35.56 -13.55
C ASN A 19 4.12 -36.61 -14.68
N CYS A 20 4.71 -36.41 -15.84
CA CYS A 20 5.11 -37.52 -16.72
C CYS A 20 6.24 -37.12 -17.67
N ALA A 21 7.41 -37.71 -17.51
CA ALA A 21 8.38 -37.96 -18.55
C ALA A 21 8.29 -39.51 -18.82
N PRO A 22 8.88 -40.13 -19.84
CA PRO A 22 10.17 -39.88 -20.46
C PRO A 22 10.25 -40.18 -21.99
N GLY A 23 11.43 -40.04 -22.58
CA GLY A 23 11.74 -40.67 -23.86
C GLY A 23 13.07 -40.22 -24.48
N ALA A 24 14.07 -41.09 -24.42
CA ALA A 24 15.42 -40.99 -24.98
C ALA A 24 15.42 -41.16 -26.51
N SER A 25 16.38 -40.64 -27.29
CA SER A 25 17.66 -41.23 -27.58
C SER A 25 18.33 -40.68 -28.87
N VAL A 26 19.65 -40.52 -28.79
CA VAL A 26 20.74 -40.87 -29.71
C VAL A 26 20.92 -40.11 -31.04
N GLY A 27 22.16 -39.61 -31.24
CA GLY A 27 22.72 -39.30 -32.54
C GLY A 27 23.94 -38.39 -32.52
N THR A 28 25.09 -38.99 -32.49
CA THR A 28 26.44 -38.48 -32.58
C THR A 28 26.76 -37.69 -33.85
N ALA A 29 27.59 -36.62 -33.76
CA ALA A 29 28.74 -36.39 -34.63
C ALA A 29 29.61 -35.25 -34.07
N GLN A 30 30.86 -35.62 -33.82
CA GLN A 30 31.98 -34.70 -33.45
C GLN A 30 32.47 -33.96 -34.68
N THR A 31 32.78 -32.66 -34.53
CA THR A 31 33.88 -32.04 -35.30
C THR A 31 34.61 -31.04 -34.43
N GLN A 32 35.92 -31.23 -34.32
CA GLN A 32 36.87 -30.48 -33.51
C GLN A 32 37.22 -29.12 -34.08
N ALA A 33 37.32 -28.14 -33.27
CA ALA A 33 38.24 -27.08 -32.87
C ALA A 33 38.91 -26.16 -33.94
N PRO A 34 39.39 -24.98 -33.63
CA PRO A 34 40.44 -24.76 -32.64
C PRO A 34 40.21 -23.54 -31.69
N PRO A 35 41.17 -23.29 -30.77
CA PRO A 35 40.94 -22.50 -29.58
C PRO A 35 41.31 -21.02 -29.81
N HIS A 36 40.44 -20.11 -29.42
CA HIS A 36 40.84 -18.78 -29.10
C HIS A 36 40.56 -18.46 -27.65
N ALA A 37 41.64 -18.13 -26.99
CA ALA A 37 41.72 -17.69 -25.62
C ALA A 37 40.88 -16.41 -25.41
N GLY A 38 40.32 -16.32 -24.24
CA GLY A 38 40.13 -15.02 -23.68
C GLY A 38 38.74 -14.66 -23.25
N ALA A 39 38.67 -14.35 -22.01
CA ALA A 39 37.58 -13.74 -21.26
C ALA A 39 36.50 -14.70 -20.79
N LYS A 40 36.76 -15.28 -19.64
CA LYS A 40 35.70 -15.66 -18.69
C LYS A 40 34.93 -14.38 -18.37
N ALA A 41 33.83 -14.18 -19.07
CA ALA A 41 32.78 -13.29 -18.57
C ALA A 41 32.27 -13.94 -17.30
N ASP A 42 32.57 -13.30 -16.19
CA ASP A 42 32.04 -13.59 -14.87
C ASP A 42 30.52 -13.36 -14.93
N GLU A 43 29.77 -14.42 -15.23
CA GLU A 43 28.33 -14.45 -15.01
C GLU A 43 28.03 -14.61 -13.52
N SER A 44 28.70 -13.79 -12.72
CA SER A 44 28.25 -13.41 -11.40
C SER A 44 27.04 -12.52 -11.61
N GLY A 45 25.84 -13.09 -11.44
CA GLY A 45 24.58 -12.37 -11.49
C GLY A 45 24.59 -11.16 -10.56
N ALA A 46 25.07 -10.05 -11.06
CA ALA A 46 24.88 -8.74 -10.48
C ALA A 46 23.38 -8.43 -10.56
N LYS A 47 22.60 -8.89 -9.55
CA LYS A 47 21.40 -8.17 -9.14
C LYS A 47 21.85 -6.73 -8.99
N ALA A 48 21.57 -5.90 -9.98
CA ALA A 48 21.92 -4.49 -9.95
C ALA A 48 21.28 -3.95 -8.67
N LYS A 49 22.13 -3.63 -7.69
CA LYS A 49 21.70 -3.05 -6.42
C LYS A 49 21.20 -1.66 -6.80
N VAL A 50 19.88 -1.58 -7.05
CA VAL A 50 19.24 -0.30 -7.41
C VAL A 50 19.59 0.67 -6.30
N ASN A 51 20.21 1.78 -6.67
CA ASN A 51 20.66 2.78 -5.71
C ASN A 51 19.46 3.20 -4.81
N SER A 52 19.63 3.10 -3.51
CA SER A 52 18.59 3.44 -2.53
C SER A 52 18.05 4.87 -2.70
N GLU A 53 18.85 5.80 -3.18
CA GLU A 53 18.41 7.17 -3.51
C GLU A 53 17.39 7.20 -4.67
N LEU A 54 17.57 6.31 -5.66
CA LEU A 54 16.60 6.17 -6.74
C LEU A 54 15.30 5.55 -6.23
N LEU A 55 15.37 4.63 -5.27
CA LEU A 55 14.19 3.98 -4.69
C LEU A 55 13.35 4.94 -3.85
N LYS A 56 13.94 5.94 -3.20
CA LYS A 56 13.20 6.97 -2.45
C LYS A 56 12.15 7.71 -3.29
N ARG A 57 12.34 7.80 -4.60
CA ARG A 57 11.38 8.47 -5.50
C ARG A 57 10.03 7.77 -5.59
N TYR A 58 9.99 6.47 -5.31
CA TYR A 58 8.78 5.64 -5.36
C TYR A 58 8.03 5.62 -4.04
N VAL A 59 8.69 6.00 -2.95
CA VAL A 59 8.11 6.04 -1.61
C VAL A 59 6.97 7.06 -1.56
N GLY A 60 5.86 6.66 -0.97
CA GLY A 60 4.68 7.52 -0.80
C GLY A 60 3.39 6.72 -0.71
N ARG A 61 2.31 7.44 -0.48
CA ARG A 61 0.96 6.90 -0.52
C ARG A 61 0.36 7.06 -1.90
N TYR A 62 -0.35 6.03 -2.34
CA TYR A 62 -1.09 6.01 -3.59
C TYR A 62 -2.53 5.61 -3.28
N GLU A 63 -3.50 6.37 -3.77
CA GLU A 63 -4.93 6.17 -3.47
C GLU A 63 -5.71 5.82 -4.74
N LEU A 64 -6.65 4.90 -4.59
CA LEU A 64 -7.66 4.55 -5.58
C LEU A 64 -8.95 5.30 -5.27
N GLU A 65 -9.77 5.49 -6.29
CA GLU A 65 -11.14 5.92 -6.09
C GLU A 65 -11.89 4.92 -5.20
N VAL A 66 -12.56 5.44 -4.17
CA VAL A 66 -13.25 4.62 -3.17
C VAL A 66 -14.35 3.80 -3.83
N GLY A 67 -14.40 2.52 -3.53
CA GLY A 67 -15.45 1.60 -3.97
C GLY A 67 -15.21 0.89 -5.30
N LEU A 68 -14.08 1.12 -5.99
CA LEU A 68 -13.71 0.36 -7.17
C LEU A 68 -13.38 -1.10 -6.84
N ILE A 69 -12.52 -1.27 -5.83
CA ILE A 69 -12.10 -2.56 -5.27
C ILE A 69 -11.92 -2.43 -3.76
N PRO A 70 -11.74 -3.54 -3.00
CA PRO A 70 -11.49 -3.46 -1.55
C PRO A 70 -10.24 -2.69 -1.15
N ILE A 71 -9.25 -2.58 -2.06
CA ILE A 71 -8.02 -1.81 -1.84
C ILE A 71 -8.30 -0.34 -2.13
N SER A 72 -8.17 0.54 -1.14
CA SER A 72 -8.33 1.98 -1.30
C SER A 72 -6.99 2.73 -1.31
N THR A 73 -5.99 2.19 -0.59
CA THR A 73 -4.66 2.80 -0.49
C THR A 73 -3.54 1.77 -0.67
N LEU A 74 -2.39 2.24 -1.17
CA LEU A 74 -1.15 1.49 -1.25
C LEU A 74 -0.03 2.37 -0.68
N ASP A 75 0.53 1.99 0.47
CA ASP A 75 1.69 2.67 1.05
C ASP A 75 2.97 1.99 0.57
N VAL A 76 3.82 2.74 -0.11
CA VAL A 76 5.14 2.28 -0.58
C VAL A 76 6.20 2.81 0.35
N THR A 77 7.00 1.91 0.93
CA THR A 77 8.09 2.23 1.88
C THR A 77 9.42 1.68 1.38
N LEU A 78 10.51 2.26 1.89
CA LEU A 78 11.88 1.80 1.63
C LEU A 78 12.46 1.27 2.95
N GLU A 79 12.74 -0.03 3.00
CA GLU A 79 13.24 -0.71 4.19
C GLU A 79 14.40 -1.63 3.81
N GLY A 80 15.51 -1.52 4.53
CA GLY A 80 16.70 -2.32 4.23
C GLY A 80 17.26 -2.14 2.81
N GLY A 81 16.92 -1.02 2.13
CA GLY A 81 17.31 -0.78 0.74
C GLY A 81 16.40 -1.46 -0.30
N GLU A 82 15.25 -1.97 0.10
CA GLU A 82 14.24 -2.61 -0.74
C GLU A 82 12.90 -1.88 -0.65
N LEU A 83 12.14 -1.86 -1.75
CA LEU A 83 10.79 -1.31 -1.74
C LEU A 83 9.78 -2.35 -1.23
N TRP A 84 8.88 -1.87 -0.43
CA TRP A 84 7.74 -2.62 0.08
C TRP A 84 6.45 -1.88 -0.26
N VAL A 85 5.39 -2.62 -0.55
CA VAL A 85 4.05 -2.07 -0.72
C VAL A 85 3.11 -2.70 0.31
N LYS A 86 2.31 -1.86 0.95
CA LYS A 86 1.24 -2.29 1.85
C LYS A 86 -0.10 -1.78 1.33
N PRO A 87 -0.89 -2.63 0.66
CA PRO A 87 -2.28 -2.32 0.34
C PRO A 87 -3.13 -2.28 1.62
N SER A 88 -4.21 -1.46 1.65
CA SER A 88 -5.04 -1.22 2.84
C SER A 88 -5.59 -2.48 3.51
N VAL A 89 -5.98 -3.49 2.73
CA VAL A 89 -6.61 -4.72 3.24
C VAL A 89 -5.72 -5.96 3.10
N VAL A 90 -4.47 -5.80 2.69
CA VAL A 90 -3.56 -6.91 2.39
C VAL A 90 -2.27 -6.74 3.18
N LYS A 91 -1.61 -7.86 3.50
CA LYS A 91 -0.29 -7.83 4.15
C LYS A 91 0.74 -7.14 3.26
N LYS A 92 1.71 -6.51 3.92
CA LYS A 92 2.87 -5.90 3.29
C LYS A 92 3.63 -6.90 2.43
N ARG A 93 4.09 -6.47 1.24
CA ARG A 93 4.76 -7.29 0.24
C ARG A 93 6.00 -6.60 -0.29
N ARG A 94 7.02 -7.36 -0.59
CA ARG A 94 8.25 -6.86 -1.19
C ARG A 94 8.07 -6.65 -2.69
N LEU A 95 8.66 -5.57 -3.20
CA LEU A 95 8.71 -5.25 -4.61
C LEU A 95 10.13 -5.44 -5.15
N THR A 96 10.33 -6.42 -6.02
CA THR A 96 11.61 -6.66 -6.68
C THR A 96 11.70 -5.89 -7.99
N TYR A 97 12.80 -5.17 -8.18
CA TYR A 97 13.05 -4.40 -9.40
C TYR A 97 13.09 -5.31 -10.64
N LYS A 98 12.37 -4.93 -11.69
CA LYS A 98 12.34 -5.64 -12.97
C LYS A 98 12.97 -4.81 -14.09
N SER A 99 12.46 -3.61 -14.33
CA SER A 99 12.96 -2.73 -15.40
C SER A 99 12.39 -1.32 -15.26
N LYS A 100 13.15 -0.30 -15.63
CA LYS A 100 12.73 1.12 -15.64
C LYS A 100 12.00 1.53 -14.35
N SER A 101 10.67 1.65 -14.40
CA SER A 101 9.80 1.98 -13.26
C SER A 101 8.88 0.82 -12.88
N THR A 102 9.18 -0.41 -13.34
CA THR A 102 8.40 -1.61 -13.07
C THR A 102 9.10 -2.49 -12.06
N PHE A 103 8.36 -2.92 -11.07
CA PHE A 103 8.72 -3.87 -10.04
C PHE A 103 7.79 -5.09 -10.12
N VAL A 104 8.11 -6.15 -9.41
CA VAL A 104 7.27 -7.35 -9.30
C VAL A 104 6.92 -7.55 -7.83
N ASP A 105 5.65 -7.72 -7.54
CA ASP A 105 5.16 -8.22 -6.26
C ASP A 105 5.62 -9.68 -6.10
N GLU A 106 6.43 -9.95 -5.09
CA GLU A 106 7.01 -11.29 -4.91
C GLU A 106 6.00 -12.37 -4.50
N VAL A 107 4.84 -11.98 -3.98
CA VAL A 107 3.80 -12.92 -3.56
C VAL A 107 2.95 -13.38 -4.74
N GLU A 108 2.52 -12.44 -5.58
CA GLU A 108 1.63 -12.73 -6.72
C GLU A 108 2.38 -12.84 -8.05
N GLY A 109 3.64 -12.41 -8.11
CA GLY A 109 4.40 -12.36 -9.35
C GLY A 109 3.88 -11.32 -10.34
N THR A 110 3.02 -10.41 -9.90
CA THR A 110 2.38 -9.42 -10.76
C THR A 110 3.20 -8.14 -10.87
N PRO A 111 3.17 -7.45 -12.03
CA PRO A 111 3.89 -6.20 -12.19
C PRO A 111 3.21 -5.06 -11.44
N VAL A 112 4.03 -4.23 -10.79
CA VAL A 112 3.69 -2.92 -10.24
C VAL A 112 4.51 -1.88 -10.98
N THR A 113 3.86 -1.01 -11.72
CA THR A 113 4.51 -0.01 -12.57
C THR A 113 4.23 1.39 -12.05
N PHE A 114 5.29 2.13 -11.75
CA PHE A 114 5.20 3.54 -11.34
C PHE A 114 5.22 4.44 -12.59
N ASN A 115 4.20 5.27 -12.71
CA ASN A 115 4.03 6.17 -13.83
C ASN A 115 4.61 7.55 -13.50
N ARG A 116 5.10 8.23 -14.54
CA ARG A 116 5.75 9.54 -14.42
C ARG A 116 4.99 10.59 -15.22
N ASP A 117 5.04 11.82 -14.74
CA ASP A 117 4.68 12.99 -15.54
C ASP A 117 5.80 13.36 -16.54
N ASP A 118 5.57 14.40 -17.33
CA ASP A 118 6.53 14.92 -18.31
C ASP A 118 7.80 15.48 -17.67
N ALA A 119 7.74 15.89 -16.39
CA ALA A 119 8.88 16.36 -15.61
C ALA A 119 9.68 15.20 -14.96
N GLY A 120 9.18 13.96 -15.07
CA GLY A 120 9.81 12.74 -14.56
C GLY A 120 9.48 12.43 -13.09
N HIS A 121 8.55 13.13 -12.47
CA HIS A 121 8.07 12.83 -11.12
C HIS A 121 7.13 11.63 -11.13
N ILE A 122 7.19 10.80 -10.11
CA ILE A 122 6.24 9.70 -9.93
C ILE A 122 4.89 10.27 -9.49
N VAL A 123 3.84 10.04 -10.29
CA VAL A 123 2.49 10.59 -10.04
C VAL A 123 1.44 9.51 -9.77
N SER A 124 1.71 8.27 -10.16
CA SER A 124 0.79 7.15 -9.88
C SER A 124 1.52 5.82 -9.93
N LEU A 125 0.85 4.77 -9.50
CA LEU A 125 1.27 3.40 -9.76
C LEU A 125 0.11 2.58 -10.34
N THR A 126 0.45 1.66 -11.25
CA THR A 126 -0.48 0.71 -11.85
C THR A 126 -0.12 -0.69 -11.37
N PHE A 127 -1.12 -1.44 -10.93
CA PHE A 127 -1.00 -2.81 -10.46
C PHE A 127 -2.17 -3.67 -10.97
N ARG A 128 -2.08 -4.99 -10.79
CA ARG A 128 -3.18 -5.90 -11.15
C ARG A 128 -3.83 -6.45 -9.89
N PHE A 129 -5.17 -6.55 -9.96
CA PHE A 129 -5.98 -7.18 -8.93
C PHE A 129 -7.10 -7.98 -9.62
N GLU A 130 -7.24 -9.27 -9.31
CA GLU A 130 -8.21 -10.18 -9.94
C GLU A 130 -8.18 -10.16 -11.49
N GLY A 131 -6.99 -10.00 -12.06
CA GLY A 131 -6.78 -10.01 -13.50
C GLY A 131 -6.94 -8.65 -14.19
N GLU A 132 -7.56 -7.68 -13.55
CA GLU A 132 -7.76 -6.31 -14.05
C GLU A 132 -6.66 -5.36 -13.60
N SER A 133 -6.45 -4.29 -14.37
CA SER A 133 -5.43 -3.27 -14.07
C SER A 133 -6.05 -2.05 -13.43
N TYR A 134 -5.47 -1.60 -12.32
CA TYR A 134 -5.90 -0.42 -11.57
C TYR A 134 -4.76 0.56 -11.43
N THR A 135 -5.08 1.86 -11.45
CA THR A 135 -4.11 2.93 -11.28
C THR A 135 -4.45 3.76 -10.06
N ALA A 136 -3.57 3.72 -9.07
CA ALA A 136 -3.65 4.53 -7.85
C ALA A 136 -2.84 5.81 -8.03
N GLN A 137 -3.44 6.96 -7.70
CA GLN A 137 -2.80 8.27 -7.82
C GLN A 137 -1.93 8.53 -6.59
N ARG A 138 -0.74 9.08 -6.81
CA ARG A 138 0.11 9.50 -5.70
C ARG A 138 -0.51 10.70 -5.00
N VAL A 139 -0.62 10.61 -3.67
CA VAL A 139 -1.10 11.70 -2.84
C VAL A 139 0.05 12.25 -2.00
N GLU A 140 0.06 13.56 -1.81
CA GLU A 140 0.95 14.16 -0.82
C GLU A 140 0.42 13.88 0.57
N ILE A 141 1.27 13.31 1.41
CA ILE A 141 0.99 13.16 2.83
C ILE A 141 1.42 14.47 3.50
N PRO A 142 0.50 15.24 4.04
CA PRO A 142 0.86 16.46 4.73
C PRO A 142 1.68 16.14 6.00
N PRO A 143 2.42 17.11 6.52
CA PRO A 143 3.10 16.94 7.79
C PRO A 143 2.08 16.65 8.90
N PRO A 144 2.51 15.99 10.00
CA PRO A 144 1.63 15.70 11.12
C PRO A 144 0.92 16.95 11.64
N SER A 145 -0.39 16.84 11.89
CA SER A 145 -1.20 17.89 12.47
C SER A 145 -1.00 17.92 13.99
N LEU A 146 -0.16 18.82 14.46
CA LEU A 146 0.25 18.92 15.87
C LEU A 146 -0.18 20.23 16.54
N LYS A 147 -1.08 20.99 15.91
CA LYS A 147 -1.66 22.22 16.46
C LYS A 147 -3.17 22.15 16.42
N GLY A 148 -3.83 22.72 17.42
CA GLY A 148 -5.28 22.76 17.52
C GLY A 148 -5.78 22.63 18.96
N ASN A 149 -7.05 22.96 19.16
CA ASN A 149 -7.72 22.95 20.46
C ASN A 149 -8.23 21.56 20.89
N VAL A 150 -8.32 20.61 19.97
CA VAL A 150 -8.72 19.22 20.23
C VAL A 150 -7.54 18.28 19.97
N THR A 151 -7.29 17.37 20.91
CA THR A 151 -6.20 16.40 20.81
C THR A 151 -6.77 14.98 20.71
N PHE A 152 -6.39 14.26 19.67
CA PHE A 152 -6.64 12.83 19.49
C PHE A 152 -5.36 12.05 19.77
N ARG A 153 -5.48 10.90 20.45
CA ARG A 153 -4.36 10.04 20.82
C ARG A 153 -4.66 8.58 20.50
N LEU A 154 -3.67 7.86 20.03
CA LEU A 154 -3.76 6.42 19.81
C LEU A 154 -2.50 5.76 20.36
N LYS A 155 -2.66 4.84 21.30
CA LYS A 155 -1.59 4.01 21.86
C LYS A 155 -1.39 2.75 21.02
N GLY A 156 -0.18 2.22 21.09
CA GLY A 156 0.20 1.05 20.31
C GLY A 156 0.42 1.36 18.83
N HIS A 157 0.29 0.34 18.01
CA HIS A 157 0.54 0.45 16.56
C HIS A 157 1.94 1.00 16.24
N GLU A 158 2.95 0.53 16.99
CA GLU A 158 4.35 0.96 16.83
C GLU A 158 4.88 0.69 15.43
N ASP A 159 4.41 -0.40 14.81
CA ASP A 159 4.80 -0.82 13.45
C ASP A 159 3.98 -0.13 12.35
N ALA A 160 3.03 0.73 12.69
CA ALA A 160 2.26 1.45 11.69
C ALA A 160 3.14 2.47 10.96
N SER A 161 2.98 2.54 9.65
CA SER A 161 3.69 3.51 8.79
C SER A 161 3.02 4.88 8.84
N ILE A 162 1.69 4.91 8.98
CA ILE A 162 0.89 6.14 9.02
C ILE A 162 -0.40 5.91 9.79
N VAL A 163 -0.79 6.92 10.55
CA VAL A 163 -2.11 7.03 11.17
C VAL A 163 -2.76 8.33 10.72
N VAL A 164 -4.02 8.28 10.34
CA VAL A 164 -4.80 9.42 9.86
C VAL A 164 -6.06 9.57 10.70
N LEU A 165 -6.39 10.81 11.05
CA LEU A 165 -7.66 11.18 11.65
C LEU A 165 -8.65 11.54 10.52
N THR A 166 -9.83 10.94 10.55
CA THR A 166 -10.89 11.23 9.59
C THR A 166 -12.23 11.39 10.29
N GLY A 167 -13.08 12.24 9.77
CA GLY A 167 -14.38 12.50 10.39
C GLY A 167 -15.23 13.50 9.63
N SER A 168 -16.39 13.83 10.22
CA SER A 168 -17.33 14.79 9.65
C SER A 168 -16.73 16.21 9.48
N PHE A 169 -15.69 16.54 10.24
CA PHE A 169 -14.99 17.83 10.18
C PHE A 169 -14.08 18.00 8.95
N ASN A 170 -13.69 16.91 8.29
CA ASN A 170 -12.83 16.93 7.10
C ASN A 170 -13.39 16.13 5.92
N ASN A 171 -14.73 15.96 5.89
CA ASN A 171 -15.44 15.19 4.86
C ASN A 171 -14.90 13.77 4.70
N TRP A 172 -14.48 13.15 5.79
CA TRP A 172 -13.93 11.78 5.84
C TRP A 172 -12.68 11.59 4.95
N SER A 173 -11.88 12.65 4.80
CA SER A 173 -10.61 12.58 4.06
C SER A 173 -9.66 11.56 4.71
N GLN A 174 -9.07 10.69 3.88
CA GLN A 174 -8.18 9.62 4.35
C GLN A 174 -6.69 10.03 4.38
N SER A 175 -6.36 11.30 4.08
CA SER A 175 -4.97 11.74 3.94
C SER A 175 -4.65 13.11 4.55
N GLN A 176 -5.65 13.90 4.96
CA GLN A 176 -5.43 15.31 5.36
C GLN A 176 -4.85 15.48 6.76
N LEU A 177 -5.34 14.75 7.74
CA LEU A 177 -4.98 14.94 9.16
C LEU A 177 -4.12 13.78 9.65
N VAL A 178 -2.83 13.90 9.46
CA VAL A 178 -1.86 12.87 9.81
C VAL A 178 -1.44 13.03 11.26
N PHE A 179 -1.38 11.90 11.97
CA PHE A 179 -0.81 11.83 13.32
C PHE A 179 0.71 11.94 13.28
N GLY A 180 1.29 12.59 14.29
CA GLY A 180 2.72 12.51 14.60
C GLY A 180 2.98 11.57 15.76
N ARG A 181 4.25 11.22 15.98
CA ARG A 181 4.69 10.49 17.16
C ARG A 181 5.06 11.43 18.28
N GLU A 182 4.51 11.20 19.48
CA GLU A 182 4.93 11.82 20.74
C GLU A 182 5.19 10.71 21.75
N GLY A 183 6.45 10.32 21.92
CA GLY A 183 6.82 9.14 22.71
C GLY A 183 6.31 7.85 22.08
N ASP A 184 5.54 7.09 22.85
CA ASP A 184 4.92 5.82 22.46
C ASP A 184 3.50 5.96 21.86
N GLU A 185 3.01 7.21 21.77
CA GLU A 185 1.67 7.50 21.26
C GLU A 185 1.71 8.16 19.87
N TRP A 186 0.67 7.92 19.11
CA TRP A 186 0.29 8.72 17.96
C TRP A 186 -0.58 9.88 18.42
N VAL A 187 -0.29 11.10 17.97
CA VAL A 187 -1.00 12.32 18.38
C VAL A 187 -1.38 13.14 17.16
N CYS A 188 -2.62 13.58 17.11
CA CYS A 188 -3.12 14.54 16.13
C CYS A 188 -3.88 15.65 16.87
N ARG A 189 -3.63 16.91 16.50
CA ARG A 189 -4.34 18.08 17.04
C ARG A 189 -5.02 18.83 15.92
N VAL A 190 -6.25 19.24 16.15
CA VAL A 190 -7.09 19.89 15.14
C VAL A 190 -7.85 21.04 15.81
N ASP A 191 -8.00 22.14 15.10
CA ASP A 191 -8.92 23.20 15.50
C ASP A 191 -10.35 22.85 15.08
N LEU A 192 -11.22 22.66 16.08
CA LEU A 192 -12.64 22.38 15.87
C LEU A 192 -13.49 23.40 16.61
N ASP A 193 -14.51 23.93 15.94
CA ASP A 193 -15.54 24.75 16.55
C ASP A 193 -16.39 23.91 17.52
N PRO A 194 -17.11 24.57 18.47
CA PRO A 194 -18.09 23.88 19.29
C PRO A 194 -19.13 23.15 18.44
N GLY A 195 -19.32 21.85 18.72
CA GLY A 195 -20.23 21.02 17.91
C GLY A 195 -20.09 19.53 18.24
N ILE A 196 -20.89 18.73 17.54
CA ILE A 196 -20.84 17.25 17.63
C ILE A 196 -20.26 16.71 16.35
N TYR A 197 -19.22 15.92 16.48
CA TYR A 197 -18.49 15.35 15.36
C TYR A 197 -18.45 13.83 15.43
N ARG A 198 -18.47 13.18 14.26
CA ARG A 198 -18.23 11.76 14.11
C ARG A 198 -16.84 11.55 13.53
N TYR A 199 -16.09 10.57 14.03
CA TYR A 199 -14.73 10.34 13.57
C TYR A 199 -14.29 8.89 13.70
N LYS A 200 -13.21 8.56 13.03
CA LYS A 200 -12.42 7.31 13.16
C LYS A 200 -10.95 7.59 12.93
N PHE A 201 -10.14 6.62 13.25
CA PHE A 201 -8.75 6.56 12.83
C PHE A 201 -8.60 5.64 11.61
N ILE A 202 -7.57 5.89 10.81
CA ILE A 202 -7.14 4.99 9.74
C ILE A 202 -5.68 4.65 10.02
N VAL A 203 -5.41 3.38 10.33
CA VAL A 203 -4.06 2.87 10.62
C VAL A 203 -3.62 2.05 9.43
N ASP A 204 -2.63 2.52 8.67
CA ASP A 204 -2.16 1.87 7.45
C ASP A 204 -3.29 1.45 6.49
N GLY A 205 -4.29 2.32 6.33
CA GLY A 205 -5.46 2.07 5.48
C GLY A 205 -6.59 1.26 6.12
N ASN A 206 -6.43 0.79 7.37
CA ASN A 206 -7.49 0.07 8.08
C ASN A 206 -8.26 1.02 9.00
N TRP A 207 -9.58 1.03 8.87
CA TRP A 207 -10.49 1.85 9.69
C TRP A 207 -10.56 1.30 11.11
N LEU A 208 -10.36 2.17 12.09
CA LEU A 208 -10.31 1.83 13.51
C LEU A 208 -11.16 2.83 14.29
N LEU A 209 -12.01 2.32 15.17
CA LEU A 209 -12.61 3.15 16.21
C LEU A 209 -11.53 3.57 17.22
N ASP A 210 -11.69 4.77 17.78
CA ASP A 210 -10.84 5.23 18.89
C ASP A 210 -11.10 4.36 20.12
N PRO A 211 -10.13 3.53 20.56
CA PRO A 211 -10.34 2.65 21.70
C PRO A 211 -10.43 3.39 23.04
N SER A 212 -10.04 4.66 23.06
CA SER A 212 -10.10 5.50 24.27
C SER A 212 -11.45 6.23 24.42
N ASN A 213 -12.26 6.27 23.37
CA ASN A 213 -13.57 6.90 23.40
C ASN A 213 -14.70 5.87 23.24
N PRO A 214 -15.47 5.56 24.31
CA PRO A 214 -16.56 4.60 24.25
C PRO A 214 -17.81 5.14 23.53
N GLU A 215 -17.93 6.47 23.36
CA GLU A 215 -19.10 7.07 22.74
C GLU A 215 -19.11 6.81 21.24
N THR A 216 -20.14 6.10 20.77
CA THR A 216 -20.27 5.74 19.35
C THR A 216 -21.68 5.96 18.85
N ALA A 217 -21.84 6.18 17.54
CA ALA A 217 -23.11 6.22 16.85
C ALA A 217 -22.99 5.65 15.44
N GLU A 218 -24.06 5.02 14.96
CA GLU A 218 -24.18 4.58 13.58
C GLU A 218 -24.49 5.75 12.65
N ASP A 219 -23.94 5.70 11.44
CA ASP A 219 -24.35 6.59 10.35
C ASP A 219 -25.55 5.98 9.58
N GLU A 220 -26.05 6.70 8.56
CA GLU A 220 -27.18 6.25 7.74
C GLU A 220 -26.92 4.95 6.96
N ALA A 221 -25.64 4.61 6.77
CA ALA A 221 -25.21 3.38 6.11
C ALA A 221 -24.98 2.21 7.11
N GLY A 222 -25.18 2.45 8.41
CA GLY A 222 -24.98 1.46 9.48
C GLY A 222 -23.52 1.32 9.92
N ASN A 223 -22.64 2.25 9.55
CA ASN A 223 -21.25 2.22 10.03
C ASN A 223 -21.16 2.86 11.42
N LEU A 224 -20.56 2.15 12.35
CA LEU A 224 -20.28 2.66 13.70
C LEU A 224 -19.13 3.66 13.65
N ASN A 225 -19.30 4.84 14.24
CA ASN A 225 -18.31 5.91 14.34
C ASN A 225 -18.20 6.40 15.78
N ASN A 226 -17.01 6.85 16.21
CA ASN A 226 -16.91 7.55 17.50
C ASN A 226 -17.60 8.91 17.43
N VAL A 227 -18.09 9.37 18.56
CA VAL A 227 -18.72 10.69 18.71
C VAL A 227 -17.88 11.56 19.65
N LEU A 228 -17.65 12.80 19.22
CA LEU A 228 -16.95 13.82 19.99
C LEU A 228 -17.87 15.05 20.12
N GLU A 229 -18.10 15.50 21.34
CA GLU A 229 -18.71 16.80 21.62
C GLU A 229 -17.62 17.81 21.97
N VAL A 230 -17.48 18.86 21.18
CA VAL A 230 -16.62 20.01 21.48
C VAL A 230 -17.49 21.10 22.09
N LYS A 231 -17.22 21.47 23.33
CA LYS A 231 -17.98 22.49 24.06
C LYS A 231 -17.37 23.88 23.87
N ARG A 232 -18.21 24.89 23.90
CA ARG A 232 -17.75 26.29 23.92
C ARG A 232 -17.00 26.53 25.24
N GLN A 233 -15.76 27.00 25.16
CA GLN A 233 -14.98 27.46 26.30
C GLN A 233 -15.43 28.83 26.75
#